data_3891fe49ca976c73403e889bb9b2169c
#
_entry.id   3891fe49ca976c73403e889bb9b2169c
#
_cell.length_a   1.000
_cell.length_b   1.000
_cell.length_c   1.000
_cell.angle_alpha   90.00
_cell.angle_beta   90.00
_cell.angle_gamma   90.00
#
_symmetry.space_group_name_H-M   'P 1'
#
loop_
_entity.id
_entity.type
_entity.pdbx_description
1 polymer ?
#
loop_
_entity_poly.entity_id
_entity_poly.type
_entity_poly.pdbx_seq_one_letter_code
_entity_poly.pdbx_strand_id
1 'polypeptide(L)'
;HTNFDNFTFRDLTDDLIPIKNHWLKEGFKFDAIYTGYLGSKEQVDIVSEYFDTFKTKDNYIIVDPAMADNGEMYSGFTPDFALKMTALCSKADIILPNITKASLMLGAKYPGEDADVDTIKSMLLQLSKLGSKNVVITGVKTNPGQLGFVGYNSNEDSFFCYSTKEVPIKSHGTGDV
;
A
#
# COMPACT_ATOMS: atom_id res chain seq x y z
N HIS A 1 6.30 17.02 -4.70
CA HIS A 1 6.81 15.64 -4.80
C HIS A 1 8.31 15.60 -4.55
N THR A 2 8.79 14.65 -3.77
CA THR A 2 10.20 14.59 -3.30
C THR A 2 11.23 14.28 -4.40
N ASN A 3 10.80 13.99 -5.62
CA ASN A 3 11.69 13.83 -6.78
C ASN A 3 12.02 15.17 -7.47
N PHE A 4 11.46 16.28 -7.01
CA PHE A 4 11.83 17.62 -7.45
C PHE A 4 12.75 18.28 -6.42
N ASP A 5 13.72 19.07 -6.89
CA ASP A 5 14.58 19.85 -6.00
C ASP A 5 13.78 20.92 -5.25
N ASN A 6 14.27 21.31 -4.07
CA ASN A 6 13.71 22.39 -3.24
C ASN A 6 12.24 22.18 -2.81
N PHE A 7 11.80 20.93 -2.63
CA PHE A 7 10.49 20.68 -2.03
C PHE A 7 10.46 21.11 -0.56
N THR A 8 9.28 21.52 -0.10
CA THR A 8 9.04 21.77 1.34
C THR A 8 8.48 20.51 1.99
N PHE A 9 8.92 20.22 3.21
CA PHE A 9 8.43 19.11 4.00
C PHE A 9 8.09 19.58 5.42
N ARG A 10 6.94 19.15 5.92
CA ARG A 10 6.57 19.36 7.32
C ARG A 10 6.06 18.04 7.88
N ASP A 11 6.71 17.60 8.94
CA ASP A 11 6.25 16.44 9.71
C ASP A 11 5.09 16.86 10.62
N LEU A 12 4.00 16.09 10.60
CA LEU A 12 2.80 16.31 11.41
C LEU A 12 2.57 15.16 12.40
N THR A 13 3.61 14.41 12.76
CA THR A 13 3.51 13.27 13.67
C THR A 13 2.85 13.67 14.99
N ASP A 14 3.22 14.82 15.57
CA ASP A 14 2.69 15.33 16.83
C ASP A 14 1.20 15.65 16.78
N ASP A 15 0.65 15.93 15.59
CA ASP A 15 -0.76 16.27 15.42
C ASP A 15 -1.65 15.01 15.33
N LEU A 16 -1.11 13.85 14.99
CA LEU A 16 -1.90 12.64 14.72
C LEU A 16 -2.68 12.17 15.95
N ILE A 17 -2.04 12.07 17.12
CA ILE A 17 -2.73 11.64 18.35
C ILE A 17 -3.80 12.63 18.81
N PRO A 18 -3.55 13.96 18.86
CA PRO A 18 -4.58 14.96 19.13
C PRO A 18 -5.77 14.85 18.17
N ILE A 19 -5.54 14.69 16.88
CA ILE A 19 -6.60 14.53 15.86
C ILE A 19 -7.42 13.26 16.15
N LYS A 20 -6.76 12.11 16.37
CA LYS A 20 -7.43 10.85 16.72
C LYS A 20 -8.37 11.01 17.92
N ASN A 21 -7.85 11.61 19.00
CA ASN A 21 -8.59 11.81 20.23
C ASN A 21 -9.79 12.76 20.04
N HIS A 22 -9.61 13.81 19.23
CA HIS A 22 -10.69 14.72 18.88
C HIS A 22 -11.79 13.99 18.11
N TRP A 23 -11.45 13.24 17.06
CA TRP A 23 -12.42 12.49 16.28
C TRP A 23 -13.17 11.45 17.10
N LEU A 24 -12.46 10.76 18.01
CA LEU A 24 -13.07 9.81 18.92
C LEU A 24 -14.08 10.49 19.86
N LYS A 25 -13.71 11.63 20.44
CA LYS A 25 -14.56 12.42 21.35
C LYS A 25 -15.83 12.93 20.64
N GLU A 26 -15.70 13.41 19.42
CA GLU A 26 -16.82 13.91 18.62
C GLU A 26 -17.66 12.78 17.98
N GLY A 27 -17.25 11.53 18.14
CA GLY A 27 -18.01 10.36 17.66
C GLY A 27 -17.98 10.20 16.13
N PHE A 28 -16.93 10.67 15.47
CA PHE A 28 -16.78 10.50 14.01
C PHE A 28 -16.78 9.01 13.62
N LYS A 29 -17.46 8.71 12.54
CA LYS A 29 -17.49 7.40 11.90
C LYS A 29 -17.03 7.53 10.46
N PHE A 30 -16.35 6.50 9.98
CA PHE A 30 -15.76 6.47 8.64
C PHE A 30 -16.27 5.24 7.90
N ASP A 31 -16.62 5.38 6.64
CA ASP A 31 -16.96 4.25 5.75
C ASP A 31 -15.69 3.52 5.30
N ALA A 32 -14.58 4.24 5.21
CA ALA A 32 -13.27 3.69 4.93
C ALA A 32 -12.16 4.49 5.61
N ILE A 33 -11.06 3.81 5.93
CA ILE A 33 -9.80 4.41 6.40
C ILE A 33 -8.75 4.04 5.37
N TYR A 34 -8.23 5.04 4.68
CA TYR A 34 -7.20 4.87 3.66
C TYR A 34 -5.88 5.46 4.14
N THR A 35 -4.79 4.74 3.96
CA THR A 35 -3.44 5.24 4.23
C THR A 35 -2.55 5.10 2.99
N GLY A 36 -1.76 6.15 2.74
CA GLY A 36 -0.69 6.17 1.76
C GLY A 36 0.67 6.34 2.43
N TYR A 37 1.39 7.40 2.09
CA TYR A 37 2.71 7.69 2.63
C TYR A 37 2.70 7.93 4.14
N LEU A 38 3.51 7.17 4.86
CA LEU A 38 3.84 7.36 6.28
C LEU A 38 5.35 7.57 6.39
N GLY A 39 5.77 8.68 7.00
CA GLY A 39 7.17 9.14 6.98
C GLY A 39 8.07 8.44 8.01
N SER A 40 7.51 7.74 9.00
CA SER A 40 8.28 7.15 10.08
C SER A 40 7.63 5.89 10.65
N LYS A 41 8.42 5.09 11.38
CA LYS A 41 7.91 3.93 12.14
C LYS A 41 6.91 4.33 13.22
N GLU A 42 7.09 5.52 13.80
CA GLU A 42 6.17 6.09 14.79
C GLU A 42 4.81 6.39 14.17
N GLN A 43 4.80 7.01 12.97
CA GLN A 43 3.54 7.23 12.24
C GLN A 43 2.81 5.92 11.93
N VAL A 44 3.55 4.85 11.57
CA VAL A 44 2.96 3.52 11.35
C VAL A 44 2.30 2.99 12.63
N ASP A 45 2.95 3.14 13.79
CA ASP A 45 2.39 2.73 15.07
C ASP A 45 1.11 3.52 15.42
N ILE A 46 1.16 4.84 15.28
CA ILE A 46 0.01 5.72 15.54
C ILE A 46 -1.17 5.38 14.60
N VAL A 47 -0.89 5.16 13.31
CA VAL A 47 -1.93 4.79 12.33
C VAL A 47 -2.52 3.40 12.64
N SER A 48 -1.70 2.47 13.12
CA SER A 48 -2.20 1.19 13.63
C SER A 48 -3.22 1.37 14.76
N GLU A 49 -3.00 2.35 15.66
CA GLU A 49 -3.97 2.68 16.71
C GLU A 49 -5.25 3.33 16.14
N TYR A 50 -5.16 4.12 15.04
CA TYR A 50 -6.35 4.60 14.33
C TYR A 50 -7.20 3.44 13.82
N PHE A 51 -6.56 2.40 13.27
CA PHE A 51 -7.28 1.21 12.81
C PHE A 51 -8.00 0.54 13.98
N ASP A 52 -7.30 0.32 15.09
CA ASP A 52 -7.88 -0.31 16.29
C ASP A 52 -9.02 0.53 16.89
N THR A 53 -8.96 1.87 16.76
CA THR A 53 -9.94 2.81 17.30
C THR A 53 -11.18 2.93 16.43
N PHE A 54 -11.02 3.00 15.11
CA PHE A 54 -12.10 3.38 14.17
C PHE A 54 -12.58 2.23 13.29
N LYS A 55 -11.94 1.05 13.33
CA LYS A 55 -12.41 -0.13 12.59
C LYS A 55 -13.74 -0.61 13.16
N THR A 56 -14.68 -0.84 12.28
CA THR A 56 -15.98 -1.45 12.57
C THR A 56 -16.20 -2.64 11.61
N LYS A 57 -17.29 -3.38 11.80
CA LYS A 57 -17.67 -4.46 10.86
C LYS A 57 -18.12 -3.92 9.48
N ASP A 58 -18.53 -2.65 9.43
CA ASP A 58 -19.20 -2.04 8.27
C ASP A 58 -18.27 -1.11 7.46
N ASN A 59 -17.03 -0.87 7.91
CA ASN A 59 -16.07 -0.03 7.20
C ASN A 59 -14.86 -0.83 6.71
N TYR A 60 -14.10 -0.22 5.81
CA TYR A 60 -12.90 -0.82 5.23
C TYR A 60 -11.63 -0.11 5.68
N ILE A 61 -10.57 -0.89 5.95
CA ILE A 61 -9.21 -0.38 6.05
C ILE A 61 -8.48 -0.71 4.75
N ILE A 62 -7.93 0.32 4.13
CA ILE A 62 -7.22 0.23 2.85
C ILE A 62 -5.82 0.78 3.06
N VAL A 63 -4.79 0.01 2.72
CA VAL A 63 -3.38 0.42 2.88
C VAL A 63 -2.66 0.37 1.54
N ASP A 64 -2.17 1.52 1.08
CA ASP A 64 -1.07 1.57 0.11
C ASP A 64 0.25 1.61 0.90
N PRO A 65 1.07 0.55 0.87
CA PRO A 65 2.33 0.51 1.61
C PRO A 65 3.42 1.34 0.91
N ALA A 66 3.26 2.67 0.91
CA ALA A 66 4.14 3.61 0.21
C ALA A 66 5.56 3.61 0.78
N MET A 67 6.44 2.72 0.31
CA MET A 67 7.81 2.55 0.82
C MET A 67 8.87 2.29 -0.24
N ALA A 68 8.48 1.94 -1.46
CA ALA A 68 9.42 1.52 -2.51
C ALA A 68 8.82 1.62 -3.91
N ASP A 69 9.68 1.72 -4.90
CA ASP A 69 9.32 1.66 -6.31
C ASP A 69 10.54 1.25 -7.16
N ASN A 70 10.32 0.71 -8.37
CA ASN A 70 11.38 0.35 -9.32
C ASN A 70 12.50 -0.55 -8.74
N GLY A 71 12.16 -1.48 -7.85
CA GLY A 71 13.09 -2.39 -7.21
C GLY A 71 13.85 -1.79 -6.01
N GLU A 72 13.62 -0.54 -5.65
CA GLU A 72 14.37 0.18 -4.61
C GLU A 72 13.45 0.80 -3.55
N MET A 73 13.92 0.83 -2.31
CA MET A 73 13.24 1.55 -1.23
C MET A 73 13.40 3.07 -1.43
N TYR A 74 12.40 3.83 -1.00
CA TYR A 74 12.50 5.29 -0.98
C TYR A 74 13.63 5.75 -0.06
N SER A 75 14.26 6.86 -0.41
CA SER A 75 15.33 7.46 0.39
C SER A 75 14.87 7.69 1.84
N GLY A 76 15.70 7.26 2.79
CA GLY A 76 15.42 7.40 4.23
C GLY A 76 14.65 6.24 4.85
N PHE A 77 14.11 5.30 4.07
CA PHE A 77 13.48 4.11 4.61
C PHE A 77 14.48 2.95 4.78
N THR A 78 14.18 2.05 5.71
CA THR A 78 15.01 0.91 6.08
C THR A 78 14.24 -0.39 6.00
N PRO A 79 14.91 -1.56 5.96
CA PRO A 79 14.21 -2.85 6.04
C PRO A 79 13.28 -2.99 7.25
N ASP A 80 13.64 -2.42 8.40
CA ASP A 80 12.78 -2.39 9.59
C ASP A 80 11.48 -1.61 9.36
N PHE A 81 11.54 -0.53 8.57
CA PHE A 81 10.33 0.20 8.17
C PHE A 81 9.42 -0.68 7.31
N ALA A 82 9.99 -1.42 6.36
CA ALA A 82 9.22 -2.34 5.52
C ALA A 82 8.55 -3.45 6.35
N LEU A 83 9.22 -3.98 7.35
CA LEU A 83 8.62 -4.96 8.28
C LEU A 83 7.44 -4.36 9.06
N LYS A 84 7.57 -3.14 9.56
CA LYS A 84 6.47 -2.45 10.26
C LYS A 84 5.30 -2.15 9.32
N MET A 85 5.57 -1.69 8.10
CA MET A 85 4.54 -1.46 7.09
C MET A 85 3.82 -2.77 6.72
N THR A 86 4.55 -3.88 6.61
CA THR A 86 3.96 -5.21 6.39
C THR A 86 3.03 -5.61 7.54
N ALA A 87 3.43 -5.35 8.79
CA ALA A 87 2.58 -5.59 9.95
C ALA A 87 1.32 -4.69 9.95
N LEU A 88 1.42 -3.43 9.51
CA LEU A 88 0.24 -2.56 9.33
C LEU A 88 -0.71 -3.14 8.27
N CYS A 89 -0.16 -3.60 7.14
CA CYS A 89 -0.93 -4.22 6.05
C CYS A 89 -1.71 -5.45 6.52
N SER A 90 -1.21 -6.21 7.49
CA SER A 90 -1.93 -7.38 8.03
C SER A 90 -3.25 -7.04 8.75
N LYS A 91 -3.44 -5.79 9.15
CA LYS A 91 -4.67 -5.26 9.74
C LYS A 91 -5.67 -4.73 8.70
N ALA A 92 -5.27 -4.62 7.45
CA ALA A 92 -6.08 -4.05 6.38
C ALA A 92 -7.04 -5.07 5.75
N ASP A 93 -8.21 -4.61 5.33
CA ASP A 93 -9.12 -5.40 4.49
C ASP A 93 -8.62 -5.47 3.05
N ILE A 94 -7.96 -4.39 2.58
CA ILE A 94 -7.43 -4.26 1.22
C ILE A 94 -6.02 -3.68 1.29
N ILE A 95 -5.09 -4.27 0.55
CA ILE A 95 -3.74 -3.71 0.36
C ILE A 95 -3.44 -3.50 -1.13
N LEU A 96 -2.73 -2.41 -1.43
CA LEU A 96 -2.47 -1.94 -2.79
C LEU A 96 -0.95 -1.80 -3.08
N PRO A 97 -0.11 -2.84 -2.90
CA PRO A 97 1.30 -2.73 -3.23
C PRO A 97 1.53 -2.69 -4.75
N ASN A 98 2.62 -2.04 -5.19
CA ASN A 98 3.23 -2.34 -6.48
C ASN A 98 4.11 -3.60 -6.39
N ILE A 99 4.70 -4.06 -7.50
CA ILE A 99 5.54 -5.28 -7.54
C ILE A 99 6.74 -5.16 -6.58
N THR A 100 7.37 -3.99 -6.50
CA THR A 100 8.51 -3.74 -5.59
C THR A 100 8.10 -3.86 -4.12
N LYS A 101 7.01 -3.20 -3.74
CA LYS A 101 6.45 -3.25 -2.37
C LYS A 101 6.06 -4.68 -1.99
N ALA A 102 5.39 -5.38 -2.91
CA ALA A 102 5.01 -6.78 -2.74
C ALA A 102 6.22 -7.68 -2.50
N SER A 103 7.31 -7.50 -3.26
CA SER A 103 8.56 -8.25 -3.10
C SER A 103 9.18 -7.99 -1.72
N LEU A 104 9.24 -6.74 -1.26
CA LEU A 104 9.76 -6.38 0.06
C LEU A 104 8.93 -6.98 1.20
N MET A 105 7.59 -6.90 1.09
CA MET A 105 6.69 -7.49 2.10
C MET A 105 6.84 -9.00 2.22
N LEU A 106 7.16 -9.68 1.12
CA LEU A 106 7.38 -11.13 1.07
C LEU A 106 8.82 -11.54 1.37
N GLY A 107 9.75 -10.59 1.52
CA GLY A 107 11.19 -10.89 1.61
C GLY A 107 11.72 -11.61 0.37
N ALA A 108 11.09 -11.39 -0.78
CA ALA A 108 11.42 -12.03 -2.04
C ALA A 108 12.28 -11.12 -2.93
N LYS A 109 13.02 -11.73 -3.86
CA LYS A 109 13.74 -10.96 -4.87
C LYS A 109 12.75 -10.25 -5.80
N TYR A 110 13.02 -8.98 -6.10
CA TYR A 110 12.24 -8.23 -7.09
C TYR A 110 12.35 -8.86 -8.48
N PRO A 111 11.22 -9.28 -9.09
CA PRO A 111 11.24 -9.99 -10.37
C PRO A 111 11.37 -9.08 -11.60
N GLY A 112 11.32 -7.76 -11.42
CA GLY A 112 11.26 -6.78 -12.49
C GLY A 112 9.84 -6.30 -12.81
N GLU A 113 9.76 -5.23 -13.62
CA GLU A 113 8.45 -4.66 -14.04
C GLU A 113 7.71 -5.58 -15.04
N ASP A 114 8.44 -6.45 -15.74
CA ASP A 114 7.89 -7.38 -16.73
C ASP A 114 7.63 -8.78 -16.13
N ALA A 115 7.39 -8.85 -14.81
CA ALA A 115 7.05 -10.10 -14.14
C ALA A 115 5.85 -10.77 -14.81
N ASP A 116 5.96 -12.08 -15.07
CA ASP A 116 4.88 -12.84 -15.68
C ASP A 116 3.65 -13.00 -14.76
N VAL A 117 2.52 -13.35 -15.36
CA VAL A 117 1.24 -13.47 -14.65
C VAL A 117 1.27 -14.53 -13.55
N ASP A 118 2.01 -15.62 -13.73
CA ASP A 118 2.08 -16.68 -12.72
C ASP A 118 2.90 -16.23 -11.50
N THR A 119 3.97 -15.48 -11.72
CA THR A 119 4.72 -14.80 -10.66
C THR A 119 3.82 -13.84 -9.88
N ILE A 120 3.06 -12.98 -10.56
CA ILE A 120 2.12 -12.03 -9.92
C ILE A 120 1.05 -12.77 -9.11
N LYS A 121 0.43 -13.81 -9.67
CA LYS A 121 -0.55 -14.64 -8.93
C LYS A 121 0.05 -15.30 -7.70
N SER A 122 1.27 -15.83 -7.80
CA SER A 122 1.98 -16.41 -6.66
C SER A 122 2.21 -15.39 -5.55
N MET A 123 2.62 -14.16 -5.92
CA MET A 123 2.80 -13.06 -4.95
C MET A 123 1.47 -12.68 -4.28
N LEU A 124 0.38 -12.55 -5.04
CA LEU A 124 -0.96 -12.27 -4.51
C LEU A 124 -1.41 -13.31 -3.48
N LEU A 125 -1.26 -14.60 -3.79
CA LEU A 125 -1.58 -15.68 -2.86
C LEU A 125 -0.72 -15.68 -1.59
N GLN A 126 0.56 -15.31 -1.69
CA GLN A 126 1.43 -15.20 -0.54
C GLN A 126 1.07 -13.97 0.32
N LEU A 127 0.81 -12.82 -0.29
CA LEU A 127 0.39 -11.61 0.40
C LEU A 127 -0.94 -11.77 1.14
N SER A 128 -1.90 -12.49 0.55
CA SER A 128 -3.20 -12.74 1.20
C SER A 128 -3.07 -13.53 2.50
N LYS A 129 -2.03 -14.37 2.63
CA LYS A 129 -1.73 -15.10 3.88
C LYS A 129 -1.19 -14.21 5.00
N LEU A 130 -0.80 -12.97 4.71
CA LEU A 130 -0.38 -12.00 5.73
C LEU A 130 -1.55 -11.39 6.51
N GLY A 131 -2.80 -11.57 6.06
CA GLY A 131 -4.00 -11.14 6.79
C GLY A 131 -5.05 -10.41 5.94
N SER A 132 -4.66 -9.72 4.88
CA SER A 132 -5.60 -8.97 4.03
C SER A 132 -6.43 -9.90 3.13
N LYS A 133 -7.74 -9.68 3.12
CA LYS A 133 -8.67 -10.50 2.31
C LYS A 133 -8.61 -10.14 0.82
N ASN A 134 -8.32 -8.89 0.52
CA ASN A 134 -8.19 -8.39 -0.84
C ASN A 134 -6.79 -7.84 -1.05
N VAL A 135 -6.08 -8.38 -1.99
CA VAL A 135 -4.74 -7.93 -2.37
C VAL A 135 -4.76 -7.49 -3.83
N VAL A 136 -4.27 -6.28 -4.10
CA VAL A 136 -4.20 -5.75 -5.48
C VAL A 136 -2.77 -5.30 -5.75
N ILE A 137 -2.08 -5.98 -6.67
CA ILE A 137 -0.77 -5.53 -7.14
C ILE A 137 -0.99 -4.57 -8.31
N THR A 138 -0.53 -3.33 -8.12
CA THR A 138 -0.63 -2.24 -9.10
C THR A 138 0.63 -2.16 -9.98
N GLY A 139 0.53 -1.47 -11.12
CA GLY A 139 1.65 -1.28 -12.02
C GLY A 139 2.06 -2.56 -12.76
N VAL A 140 1.11 -3.47 -13.01
CA VAL A 140 1.37 -4.72 -13.72
C VAL A 140 1.18 -4.55 -15.21
N LYS A 141 2.17 -4.97 -15.99
CA LYS A 141 2.06 -5.08 -17.44
C LYS A 141 1.32 -6.37 -17.81
N THR A 142 0.04 -6.25 -18.05
CA THR A 142 -0.84 -7.42 -18.34
C THR A 142 -0.68 -7.95 -19.76
N ASN A 143 -0.37 -7.07 -20.71
CA ASN A 143 -0.09 -7.35 -22.12
C ASN A 143 0.89 -6.31 -22.66
N PRO A 144 1.52 -6.54 -23.81
CA PRO A 144 2.34 -5.53 -24.47
C PRO A 144 1.60 -4.21 -24.66
N GLY A 145 2.16 -3.11 -24.13
CA GLY A 145 1.57 -1.77 -24.21
C GLY A 145 0.33 -1.55 -23.33
N GLN A 146 0.07 -2.43 -22.36
CA GLN A 146 -0.99 -2.28 -21.39
C GLN A 146 -0.44 -2.31 -19.96
N LEU A 147 -0.89 -1.37 -19.16
CA LEU A 147 -0.58 -1.23 -17.74
C LEU A 147 -1.86 -1.28 -16.92
N GLY A 148 -1.81 -1.94 -15.78
CA GLY A 148 -2.99 -2.07 -14.94
C GLY A 148 -2.69 -2.66 -13.58
N PHE A 149 -3.62 -3.45 -13.08
CA PHE A 149 -3.49 -4.17 -11.82
C PHE A 149 -4.04 -5.59 -11.93
N VAL A 150 -3.56 -6.44 -11.05
CA VAL A 150 -4.10 -7.78 -10.81
C VAL A 150 -4.42 -7.90 -9.32
N GLY A 151 -5.59 -8.42 -9.01
CA GLY A 151 -6.05 -8.61 -7.65
C GLY A 151 -6.46 -10.03 -7.35
N TYR A 152 -6.51 -10.35 -6.05
CA TYR A 152 -6.99 -11.61 -5.52
C TYR A 152 -7.89 -11.36 -4.31
N ASN A 153 -9.07 -11.98 -4.33
CA ASN A 153 -10.00 -12.02 -3.21
C ASN A 153 -9.96 -13.41 -2.56
N SER A 154 -9.46 -13.47 -1.32
CA SER A 154 -9.32 -14.76 -0.62
C SER A 154 -10.63 -15.36 -0.13
N ASN A 155 -11.70 -14.57 0.04
CA ASN A 155 -13.02 -15.10 0.41
C ASN A 155 -13.69 -15.85 -0.74
N GLU A 156 -13.44 -15.40 -1.97
CA GLU A 156 -14.03 -15.95 -3.19
C GLU A 156 -13.08 -16.90 -3.93
N ASP A 157 -11.81 -16.98 -3.46
CA ASP A 157 -10.72 -17.68 -4.16
C ASP A 157 -10.63 -17.28 -5.63
N SER A 158 -10.74 -15.98 -5.91
CA SER A 158 -10.86 -15.46 -7.27
C SER A 158 -9.84 -14.39 -7.58
N PHE A 159 -9.31 -14.45 -8.81
CA PHE A 159 -8.47 -13.40 -9.36
C PHE A 159 -9.28 -12.46 -10.24
N PHE A 160 -8.92 -11.19 -10.22
CA PHE A 160 -9.48 -10.16 -11.10
C PHE A 160 -8.37 -9.25 -11.62
N CYS A 161 -8.58 -8.64 -12.77
CA CYS A 161 -7.61 -7.70 -13.33
C CYS A 161 -8.33 -6.61 -14.13
N TYR A 162 -7.63 -5.50 -14.26
CA TYR A 162 -8.00 -4.43 -15.18
C TYR A 162 -6.72 -3.83 -15.77
N SER A 163 -6.75 -3.49 -17.04
CA SER A 163 -5.65 -2.78 -17.69
C SER A 163 -6.15 -1.81 -18.75
N THR A 164 -5.34 -0.82 -19.03
CA THR A 164 -5.57 0.18 -20.06
C THR A 164 -4.29 0.39 -20.87
N LYS A 165 -4.40 1.12 -21.97
CA LYS A 165 -3.24 1.44 -22.80
C LYS A 165 -2.21 2.20 -21.97
N GLU A 166 -0.97 1.71 -21.96
CA GLU A 166 0.15 2.39 -21.31
C GLU A 166 0.42 3.73 -22.03
N VAL A 167 0.50 4.80 -21.26
CA VAL A 167 0.92 6.11 -21.75
C VAL A 167 2.44 6.18 -21.63
N PRO A 168 3.22 6.33 -22.73
CA PRO A 168 4.68 6.26 -22.71
C PRO A 168 5.30 7.56 -22.17
N ILE A 169 4.84 8.01 -21.01
CA ILE A 169 5.35 9.19 -20.31
C ILE A 169 5.73 8.76 -18.89
N LYS A 170 6.98 8.99 -18.51
CA LYS A 170 7.39 8.83 -17.11
C LYS A 170 6.93 10.05 -16.33
N SER A 171 6.04 9.84 -15.37
CA SER A 171 5.60 10.86 -14.41
C SER A 171 5.76 10.36 -12.98
N HIS A 172 5.86 11.31 -12.06
CA HIS A 172 5.98 11.02 -10.63
C HIS A 172 4.64 11.28 -9.93
N GLY A 173 4.36 10.53 -8.86
CA GLY A 173 3.13 10.69 -8.08
C GLY A 173 1.88 10.04 -8.68
N THR A 174 2.01 9.21 -9.71
CA THR A 174 0.88 8.51 -10.34
C THR A 174 0.26 7.41 -9.47
N GLY A 175 0.96 6.98 -8.43
CA GLY A 175 0.44 6.03 -7.45
C GLY A 175 -0.42 6.68 -6.36
N ASP A 176 -0.44 8.02 -6.29
CA ASP A 176 -1.15 8.77 -5.26
C ASP A 176 -2.58 9.18 -5.70
N VAL A 177 -3.03 8.76 -6.87
CA VAL A 177 -4.30 9.15 -7.51
C VAL A 177 -5.23 7.95 -7.66
#